data_22f9c0ef727f16f7f8c8b0afb4bf764d
#
_entry.id   22f9c0ef727f16f7f8c8b0afb4bf764d
#
_cell.length_a   1.000
_cell.length_b   1.000
_cell.length_c   1.000
_cell.angle_alpha   90.00
_cell.angle_beta   90.00
_cell.angle_gamma   90.00
#
_symmetry.space_group_name_H-M   'P 1'
#
loop_
_entity.id
_entity.type
_entity.pdbx_description
1 polymer ?
#
loop_
_entity_poly.entity_id
_entity_poly.type
_entity_poly.pdbx_seq_one_letter_code
_entity_poly.pdbx_strand_id
1 'polypeptide(L)'
;MAVEGLSHSFGARAALDGVSFGVPAGRFTVLLGLNGAGKTTLFSLITRLYNTRRGSIRVFGYDMRRHPAQALARIGVVFQQPTLDPDLTVIQNLRYHGGLHGLAPADIEARAGEELARIGLAERADERVRTLSGGQRRRVEIARALLHRPSLLLLDEPTVGLDIELRRQVLDHVHDLCRERGLAVLWATHLIDEARDGDGVVVLHRGRVLATGLVEAVCAATGAATLGDAFARLTEKGTRE
;
A
#
# COMPACT_ATOMS: atom_id res chain seq x y z
N MET A 1 -2.60 -10.29 -5.68
CA MET A 1 -3.59 -10.42 -4.56
C MET A 1 -4.99 -10.40 -5.14
N ALA A 2 -5.95 -11.09 -4.52
CA ALA A 2 -7.37 -11.04 -4.88
C ALA A 2 -8.23 -10.82 -3.62
N VAL A 3 -9.21 -9.93 -3.72
CA VAL A 3 -10.24 -9.65 -2.71
C VAL A 3 -11.59 -9.97 -3.35
N GLU A 4 -12.45 -10.78 -2.70
CA GLU A 4 -13.70 -11.24 -3.26
C GLU A 4 -14.84 -11.11 -2.24
N GLY A 5 -15.87 -10.30 -2.57
CA GLY A 5 -17.09 -10.13 -1.79
C GLY A 5 -16.85 -9.67 -0.34
N LEU A 6 -15.77 -8.91 -0.10
CA LEU A 6 -15.34 -8.56 1.25
C LEU A 6 -16.29 -7.53 1.87
N SER A 7 -16.85 -7.88 3.02
CA SER A 7 -17.74 -6.96 3.78
C SER A 7 -17.30 -6.90 5.24
N HIS A 8 -17.40 -5.71 5.84
CA HIS A 8 -17.10 -5.48 7.24
C HIS A 8 -17.95 -4.36 7.82
N SER A 9 -18.39 -4.53 9.07
CA SER A 9 -19.21 -3.53 9.75
C SER A 9 -18.67 -3.29 11.18
N PHE A 10 -18.76 -2.05 11.63
CA PHE A 10 -18.57 -1.65 13.02
C PHE A 10 -19.94 -1.39 13.63
N GLY A 11 -20.44 -2.35 14.41
CA GLY A 11 -21.83 -2.31 14.88
C GLY A 11 -22.81 -2.29 13.71
N ALA A 12 -23.70 -1.30 13.66
CA ALA A 12 -24.68 -1.12 12.59
C ALA A 12 -24.11 -0.43 11.33
N ARG A 13 -22.90 0.16 11.42
CA ARG A 13 -22.30 0.91 10.30
C ARG A 13 -21.49 -0.02 9.41
N ALA A 14 -21.91 -0.23 8.17
CA ALA A 14 -21.12 -0.90 7.16
C ALA A 14 -19.94 -0.01 6.76
N ALA A 15 -18.72 -0.54 6.88
CA ALA A 15 -17.49 0.11 6.45
C ALA A 15 -17.03 -0.41 5.07
N LEU A 16 -17.32 -1.68 4.77
CA LEU A 16 -17.12 -2.30 3.45
C LEU A 16 -18.34 -3.17 3.13
N ASP A 17 -18.77 -3.14 1.86
CA ASP A 17 -19.93 -3.88 1.38
C ASP A 17 -19.64 -4.52 0.01
N GLY A 18 -19.39 -5.83 0.00
CA GLY A 18 -19.19 -6.63 -1.19
C GLY A 18 -17.97 -6.27 -2.03
N VAL A 19 -16.92 -5.72 -1.42
CA VAL A 19 -15.70 -5.25 -2.12
C VAL A 19 -15.00 -6.39 -2.83
N SER A 20 -14.78 -6.24 -4.15
CA SER A 20 -14.06 -7.21 -4.98
C SER A 20 -13.11 -6.50 -5.94
N PHE A 21 -11.83 -6.88 -5.94
CA PHE A 21 -10.82 -6.40 -6.88
C PHE A 21 -9.57 -7.28 -6.85
N GLY A 22 -8.69 -7.09 -7.84
CA GLY A 22 -7.40 -7.75 -7.93
C GLY A 22 -6.23 -6.79 -7.95
N VAL A 23 -5.08 -7.23 -7.42
CA VAL A 23 -3.77 -6.57 -7.59
C VAL A 23 -2.85 -7.58 -8.25
N PRO A 24 -2.58 -7.44 -9.57
CA PRO A 24 -1.71 -8.36 -10.30
C PRO A 24 -0.25 -8.26 -9.83
N ALA A 25 0.52 -9.33 -10.05
CA ALA A 25 1.96 -9.32 -9.82
C ALA A 25 2.64 -8.30 -10.74
N GLY A 26 3.65 -7.59 -10.23
CA GLY A 26 4.41 -6.61 -11.01
C GLY A 26 3.61 -5.38 -11.44
N ARG A 27 2.46 -5.12 -10.83
CA ARG A 27 1.61 -3.97 -11.16
C ARG A 27 1.46 -3.02 -9.99
N PHE A 28 1.53 -1.73 -10.32
CA PHE A 28 1.12 -0.66 -9.43
C PHE A 28 -0.41 -0.49 -9.54
N THR A 29 -1.10 -0.56 -8.41
CA THR A 29 -2.55 -0.40 -8.35
C THR A 29 -2.91 0.66 -7.32
N VAL A 30 -3.59 1.70 -7.75
CA VAL A 30 -4.07 2.79 -6.89
C VAL A 30 -5.45 2.42 -6.32
N LEU A 31 -5.57 2.43 -5.00
CA LEU A 31 -6.86 2.40 -4.29
C LEU A 31 -7.29 3.84 -4.03
N LEU A 32 -8.05 4.38 -4.95
CA LEU A 32 -8.51 5.78 -4.92
C LEU A 32 -9.83 5.91 -4.15
N GLY A 33 -9.88 6.82 -3.19
CA GLY A 33 -11.11 7.10 -2.45
C GLY A 33 -10.94 8.24 -1.46
N LEU A 34 -12.00 8.99 -1.23
CA LEU A 34 -12.03 10.07 -0.25
C LEU A 34 -11.86 9.53 1.18
N ASN A 35 -11.66 10.46 2.13
CA ASN A 35 -11.64 10.12 3.54
C ASN A 35 -12.97 9.48 3.96
N GLY A 36 -12.88 8.37 4.71
CA GLY A 36 -14.06 7.59 5.08
C GLY A 36 -14.59 6.63 4.02
N ALA A 37 -13.95 6.50 2.84
CA ALA A 37 -14.36 5.55 1.80
C ALA A 37 -14.21 4.08 2.21
N GLY A 38 -13.40 3.76 3.25
CA GLY A 38 -13.15 2.40 3.72
C GLY A 38 -11.73 1.89 3.50
N LYS A 39 -10.80 2.72 2.97
CA LYS A 39 -9.41 2.34 2.65
C LYS A 39 -8.67 1.72 3.84
N THR A 40 -8.64 2.41 4.97
CA THR A 40 -7.96 1.94 6.20
C THR A 40 -8.61 0.67 6.77
N THR A 41 -9.95 0.53 6.68
CA THR A 41 -10.63 -0.71 7.06
C THR A 41 -10.21 -1.88 6.17
N LEU A 42 -10.13 -1.65 4.85
CA LEU A 42 -9.66 -2.64 3.90
C LEU A 42 -8.22 -3.07 4.20
N PHE A 43 -7.32 -2.13 4.45
CA PHE A 43 -5.92 -2.40 4.84
C PHE A 43 -5.85 -3.20 6.15
N SER A 44 -6.65 -2.84 7.16
CA SER A 44 -6.71 -3.56 8.42
C SER A 44 -7.20 -5.02 8.26
N LEU A 45 -8.07 -5.29 7.30
CA LEU A 45 -8.50 -6.65 6.96
C LEU A 45 -7.44 -7.42 6.17
N ILE A 46 -6.75 -6.77 5.22
CA ILE A 46 -5.66 -7.40 4.44
C ILE A 46 -4.48 -7.72 5.36
N THR A 47 -4.16 -6.86 6.32
CA THR A 47 -3.07 -7.06 7.30
C THR A 47 -3.49 -7.89 8.51
N ARG A 48 -4.76 -8.32 8.55
CA ARG A 48 -5.34 -9.11 9.62
C ARG A 48 -5.34 -8.44 11.00
N LEU A 49 -5.27 -7.11 11.05
CA LEU A 49 -5.59 -6.34 12.25
C LEU A 49 -7.08 -6.45 12.60
N TYR A 50 -7.93 -6.60 11.59
CA TYR A 50 -9.34 -6.95 11.74
C TYR A 50 -9.64 -8.28 11.06
N ASN A 51 -10.71 -8.94 11.52
CA ASN A 51 -11.22 -10.17 10.92
C ASN A 51 -12.63 -9.96 10.37
N THR A 52 -12.94 -10.64 9.28
CA THR A 52 -14.30 -10.74 8.77
C THR A 52 -14.63 -12.16 8.37
N ARG A 53 -15.92 -12.52 8.45
CA ARG A 53 -16.43 -13.80 7.96
C ARG A 53 -17.02 -13.70 6.56
N ARG A 54 -17.24 -12.48 6.05
CA ARG A 54 -17.86 -12.22 4.74
C ARG A 54 -16.79 -11.90 3.71
N GLY A 55 -16.76 -12.66 2.63
CA GLY A 55 -15.80 -12.54 1.55
C GLY A 55 -14.49 -13.28 1.81
N SER A 56 -13.52 -13.14 0.92
CA SER A 56 -12.20 -13.76 1.00
C SER A 56 -11.08 -12.80 0.56
N ILE A 57 -9.89 -13.01 1.13
CA ILE A 57 -8.65 -12.33 0.74
C ILE A 57 -7.63 -13.42 0.45
N ARG A 58 -7.06 -13.42 -0.75
CA ARG A 58 -5.96 -14.31 -1.16
C ARG A 58 -4.73 -13.51 -1.56
N VAL A 59 -3.60 -13.84 -0.97
CA VAL A 59 -2.31 -13.20 -1.25
C VAL A 59 -1.39 -14.25 -1.88
N PHE A 60 -1.14 -14.13 -3.19
CA PHE A 60 -0.29 -15.03 -3.96
C PHE A 60 -0.54 -16.53 -3.65
N GLY A 61 -1.81 -16.95 -3.75
CA GLY A 61 -2.24 -18.34 -3.55
C GLY A 61 -2.63 -18.70 -2.11
N TYR A 62 -2.27 -17.89 -1.12
CA TYR A 62 -2.58 -18.16 0.29
C TYR A 62 -3.86 -17.42 0.73
N ASP A 63 -4.84 -18.16 1.19
CA ASP A 63 -6.06 -17.63 1.81
C ASP A 63 -5.73 -17.05 3.20
N MET A 64 -6.10 -15.80 3.44
CA MET A 64 -5.76 -15.07 4.66
C MET A 64 -6.37 -15.71 5.92
N ARG A 65 -7.46 -16.45 5.83
CA ARG A 65 -8.08 -17.13 6.96
C ARG A 65 -7.45 -18.51 7.23
N ARG A 66 -7.13 -19.26 6.15
CA ARG A 66 -6.61 -20.64 6.27
C ARG A 66 -5.10 -20.67 6.47
N HIS A 67 -4.39 -19.74 5.83
CA HIS A 67 -2.92 -19.72 5.80
C HIS A 67 -2.38 -18.30 6.13
N PRO A 68 -2.76 -17.72 7.31
CA PRO A 68 -2.43 -16.32 7.62
C PRO A 68 -0.92 -16.04 7.67
N ALA A 69 -0.13 -16.92 8.25
CA ALA A 69 1.31 -16.73 8.37
C ALA A 69 1.99 -16.67 6.99
N GLN A 70 1.60 -17.59 6.07
CA GLN A 70 2.13 -17.63 4.72
C GLN A 70 1.68 -16.42 3.88
N ALA A 71 0.43 -15.96 4.07
CA ALA A 71 -0.09 -14.78 3.41
C ALA A 71 0.61 -13.51 3.91
N LEU A 72 0.72 -13.33 5.24
CA LEU A 72 1.36 -12.16 5.85
C LEU A 72 2.87 -12.08 5.55
N ALA A 73 3.57 -13.22 5.50
CA ALA A 73 4.98 -13.27 5.12
C ALA A 73 5.26 -12.74 3.69
N ARG A 74 4.23 -12.59 2.85
CA ARG A 74 4.34 -12.05 1.48
C ARG A 74 3.97 -10.58 1.37
N ILE A 75 3.63 -9.93 2.49
CA ILE A 75 3.15 -8.55 2.53
C ILE A 75 4.16 -7.68 3.25
N GLY A 76 4.62 -6.62 2.59
CA GLY A 76 5.23 -5.45 3.23
C GLY A 76 4.17 -4.38 3.43
N VAL A 77 4.22 -3.66 4.55
CA VAL A 77 3.23 -2.63 4.86
C VAL A 77 3.90 -1.33 5.29
N VAL A 78 3.43 -0.23 4.71
CA VAL A 78 3.75 1.14 5.15
C VAL A 78 2.43 1.81 5.52
N PHE A 79 2.27 2.08 6.80
CA PHE A 79 1.06 2.72 7.33
C PHE A 79 1.08 4.25 7.14
N GLN A 80 -0.09 4.88 7.25
CA GLN A 80 -0.22 6.33 7.19
C GLN A 80 0.59 7.01 8.31
N GLN A 81 0.48 6.50 9.54
CA GLN A 81 1.28 6.99 10.65
C GLN A 81 2.69 6.40 10.62
N PRO A 82 3.72 7.19 10.96
CA PRO A 82 5.08 6.67 11.09
C PRO A 82 5.16 5.54 12.11
N THR A 83 5.89 4.48 11.74
CA THR A 83 6.04 3.27 12.56
C THR A 83 7.50 2.94 12.87
N LEU A 84 8.44 3.81 12.48
CA LEU A 84 9.83 3.73 12.93
C LEU A 84 9.94 4.26 14.36
N ASP A 85 10.76 3.61 15.18
CA ASP A 85 11.13 4.13 16.49
C ASP A 85 12.09 5.32 16.30
N PRO A 86 11.72 6.54 16.74
CA PRO A 86 12.53 7.74 16.53
C PRO A 86 13.83 7.75 17.34
N ASP A 87 13.92 6.98 18.43
CA ASP A 87 15.08 6.92 19.32
C ASP A 87 16.11 5.88 18.91
N LEU A 88 15.71 4.93 18.07
CA LEU A 88 16.62 3.97 17.46
C LEU A 88 17.28 4.57 16.20
N THR A 89 18.45 4.02 15.85
CA THR A 89 19.07 4.34 14.56
C THR A 89 18.31 3.70 13.40
N VAL A 90 18.59 4.17 12.19
CA VAL A 90 17.99 3.59 10.96
C VAL A 90 18.27 2.08 10.92
N ILE A 91 19.54 1.67 11.07
CA ILE A 91 19.92 0.26 11.01
C ILE A 91 19.31 -0.56 12.15
N GLN A 92 19.16 0.00 13.36
CA GLN A 92 18.50 -0.67 14.48
C GLN A 92 17.01 -0.95 14.20
N ASN A 93 16.30 0.00 13.60
CA ASN A 93 14.91 -0.21 13.15
C ASN A 93 14.81 -1.35 12.13
N LEU A 94 15.74 -1.40 11.18
CA LEU A 94 15.77 -2.46 10.16
C LEU A 94 16.09 -3.82 10.79
N ARG A 95 17.08 -3.90 11.69
CA ARG A 95 17.44 -5.13 12.43
C ARG A 95 16.28 -5.66 13.24
N TYR A 96 15.62 -4.78 13.99
CA TYR A 96 14.45 -5.16 14.79
C TYR A 96 13.35 -5.77 13.92
N HIS A 97 13.00 -5.10 12.81
CA HIS A 97 11.97 -5.57 11.89
C HIS A 97 12.36 -6.89 11.20
N GLY A 98 13.60 -7.01 10.72
CA GLY A 98 14.12 -8.23 10.12
C GLY A 98 14.08 -9.41 11.10
N GLY A 99 14.42 -9.19 12.37
CA GLY A 99 14.30 -10.19 13.43
C GLY A 99 12.86 -10.65 13.67
N LEU A 100 11.87 -9.74 13.65
CA LEU A 100 10.45 -10.09 13.75
C LEU A 100 9.97 -10.97 12.59
N HIS A 101 10.59 -10.83 11.41
CA HIS A 101 10.33 -11.69 10.24
C HIS A 101 11.16 -12.98 10.22
N GLY A 102 11.95 -13.25 11.27
CA GLY A 102 12.76 -14.47 11.38
C GLY A 102 13.96 -14.52 10.44
N LEU A 103 14.45 -13.37 9.96
CA LEU A 103 15.64 -13.31 9.12
C LEU A 103 16.90 -13.55 9.96
N ALA A 104 17.87 -14.27 9.38
CA ALA A 104 19.18 -14.43 10.02
C ALA A 104 19.93 -13.08 10.08
N PRO A 105 20.74 -12.82 11.13
CA PRO A 105 21.46 -11.55 11.27
C PRO A 105 22.26 -11.14 10.03
N ALA A 106 22.97 -12.07 9.41
CA ALA A 106 23.75 -11.81 8.20
C ALA A 106 22.86 -11.37 7.01
N ASP A 107 21.68 -12.00 6.85
CA ASP A 107 20.71 -11.60 5.82
C ASP A 107 20.14 -10.21 6.09
N ILE A 108 19.90 -9.87 7.35
CA ILE A 108 19.42 -8.54 7.74
C ILE A 108 20.43 -7.48 7.34
N GLU A 109 21.70 -7.66 7.69
CA GLU A 109 22.76 -6.70 7.36
C GLU A 109 22.89 -6.51 5.84
N ALA A 110 22.98 -7.62 5.09
CA ALA A 110 23.10 -7.57 3.63
C ALA A 110 21.91 -6.84 2.99
N ARG A 111 20.68 -7.23 3.35
CA ARG A 111 19.45 -6.64 2.77
C ARG A 111 19.25 -5.20 3.23
N ALA A 112 19.58 -4.87 4.48
CA ALA A 112 19.50 -3.50 4.97
C ALA A 112 20.48 -2.60 4.20
N GLY A 113 21.71 -3.05 3.97
CA GLY A 113 22.68 -2.34 3.14
C GLY A 113 22.17 -2.11 1.71
N GLU A 114 21.63 -3.16 1.06
CA GLU A 114 21.02 -3.06 -0.28
C GLU A 114 19.90 -2.02 -0.32
N GLU A 115 18.96 -2.09 0.62
CA GLU A 115 17.78 -1.19 0.63
C GLU A 115 18.19 0.26 0.98
N LEU A 116 19.11 0.46 1.93
CA LEU A 116 19.59 1.80 2.29
C LEU A 116 20.39 2.44 1.15
N ALA A 117 21.21 1.67 0.44
CA ALA A 117 21.92 2.16 -0.74
C ALA A 117 20.93 2.60 -1.84
N ARG A 118 19.89 1.80 -2.09
CA ARG A 118 18.85 2.10 -3.09
C ARG A 118 18.12 3.41 -2.82
N ILE A 119 17.85 3.72 -1.55
CA ILE A 119 17.16 4.96 -1.16
C ILE A 119 18.12 6.13 -0.89
N GLY A 120 19.44 5.95 -1.11
CA GLY A 120 20.46 6.97 -0.91
C GLY A 120 20.68 7.37 0.55
N LEU A 121 20.53 6.42 1.48
CA LEU A 121 20.67 6.65 2.93
C LEU A 121 21.68 5.70 3.61
N ALA A 122 22.56 5.05 2.84
CA ALA A 122 23.57 4.14 3.38
C ALA A 122 24.46 4.81 4.43
N GLU A 123 24.97 6.02 4.15
CA GLU A 123 25.83 6.79 5.04
C GLU A 123 25.12 7.27 6.33
N ARG A 124 23.81 7.17 6.38
CA ARG A 124 22.98 7.59 7.52
C ARG A 124 22.45 6.42 8.34
N ALA A 125 22.96 5.21 8.11
CA ALA A 125 22.50 3.99 8.78
C ALA A 125 22.56 4.09 10.31
N ASP A 126 23.59 4.71 10.85
CA ASP A 126 23.81 4.86 12.29
C ASP A 126 23.19 6.15 12.89
N GLU A 127 22.51 6.97 12.08
CA GLU A 127 21.79 8.13 12.58
C GLU A 127 20.45 7.73 13.19
N ARG A 128 20.04 8.45 14.24
CA ARG A 128 18.70 8.25 14.83
C ARG A 128 17.61 8.72 13.90
N VAL A 129 16.51 7.97 13.81
CA VAL A 129 15.38 8.27 12.93
C VAL A 129 14.80 9.67 13.17
N ARG A 130 14.81 10.18 14.40
CA ARG A 130 14.33 11.54 14.71
C ARG A 130 15.09 12.66 14.00
N THR A 131 16.34 12.44 13.57
CA THR A 131 17.14 13.43 12.85
C THR A 131 16.85 13.49 11.36
N LEU A 132 16.11 12.51 10.83
CA LEU A 132 15.76 12.43 9.42
C LEU A 132 14.61 13.40 9.06
N SER A 133 14.61 13.90 7.82
CA SER A 133 13.45 14.60 7.27
C SER A 133 12.25 13.66 7.10
N GLY A 134 11.04 14.21 6.92
CA GLY A 134 9.82 13.42 6.68
C GLY A 134 9.95 12.48 5.48
N GLY A 135 10.48 12.98 4.36
CA GLY A 135 10.71 12.16 3.16
C GLY A 135 11.78 11.08 3.35
N GLN A 136 12.84 11.37 4.11
CA GLN A 136 13.85 10.37 4.46
C GLN A 136 13.26 9.27 5.35
N ARG A 137 12.48 9.64 6.37
CA ARG A 137 11.76 8.65 7.20
C ARG A 137 10.84 7.77 6.37
N ARG A 138 10.06 8.34 5.45
CA ARG A 138 9.17 7.57 4.57
C ARG A 138 9.94 6.57 3.70
N ARG A 139 11.08 6.98 3.13
CA ARG A 139 11.94 6.06 2.36
C ARG A 139 12.49 4.93 3.23
N VAL A 140 12.89 5.19 4.47
CA VAL A 140 13.33 4.14 5.42
C VAL A 140 12.18 3.20 5.77
N GLU A 141 10.93 3.67 5.93
CA GLU A 141 9.76 2.81 6.15
C GLU A 141 9.52 1.85 4.97
N ILE A 142 9.67 2.35 3.74
CA ILE A 142 9.56 1.51 2.53
C ILE A 142 10.69 0.48 2.52
N ALA A 143 11.95 0.89 2.73
CA ALA A 143 13.10 -0.01 2.80
C ALA A 143 12.90 -1.10 3.87
N ARG A 144 12.41 -0.73 5.06
CA ARG A 144 12.08 -1.67 6.13
C ARG A 144 11.01 -2.68 5.70
N ALA A 145 9.95 -2.22 5.04
CA ALA A 145 8.87 -3.08 4.57
C ALA A 145 9.32 -4.07 3.48
N LEU A 146 10.46 -3.83 2.82
CA LEU A 146 11.03 -4.67 1.77
C LEU A 146 12.06 -5.69 2.27
N LEU A 147 12.54 -5.60 3.51
CA LEU A 147 13.62 -6.45 4.05
C LEU A 147 13.36 -7.96 3.91
N HIS A 148 12.13 -8.39 4.14
CA HIS A 148 11.75 -9.81 4.05
C HIS A 148 11.38 -10.23 2.62
N ARG A 149 11.63 -9.37 1.61
CA ARG A 149 11.36 -9.60 0.17
C ARG A 149 9.91 -9.99 -0.08
N PRO A 150 8.94 -9.14 0.29
CA PRO A 150 7.52 -9.42 0.07
C PRO A 150 7.19 -9.49 -1.42
N SER A 151 6.07 -10.16 -1.74
CA SER A 151 5.51 -10.16 -3.10
C SER A 151 4.47 -9.05 -3.32
N LEU A 152 3.97 -8.46 -2.22
CA LEU A 152 3.00 -7.37 -2.19
C LEU A 152 3.46 -6.29 -1.23
N LEU A 153 3.45 -5.04 -1.69
CA LEU A 153 3.65 -3.87 -0.85
C LEU A 153 2.32 -3.10 -0.72
N LEU A 154 1.89 -2.91 0.50
CA LEU A 154 0.72 -2.11 0.84
C LEU A 154 1.18 -0.77 1.39
N LEU A 155 0.69 0.34 0.82
CA LEU A 155 1.01 1.69 1.30
C LEU A 155 -0.29 2.46 1.55
N ASP A 156 -0.49 2.89 2.80
CA ASP A 156 -1.66 3.67 3.20
C ASP A 156 -1.28 5.16 3.28
N GLU A 157 -1.72 5.94 2.31
CA GLU A 157 -1.48 7.38 2.16
C GLU A 157 0.00 7.78 2.38
N PRO A 158 0.95 7.16 1.67
CA PRO A 158 2.37 7.24 2.01
C PRO A 158 3.01 8.60 1.75
N THR A 159 2.36 9.48 1.02
CA THR A 159 2.87 10.80 0.63
C THR A 159 2.22 11.95 1.38
N VAL A 160 1.28 11.65 2.27
CA VAL A 160 0.64 12.69 3.09
C VAL A 160 1.68 13.44 3.92
N GLY A 161 1.65 14.78 3.84
CA GLY A 161 2.58 15.65 4.56
C GLY A 161 3.95 15.83 3.87
N LEU A 162 4.14 15.28 2.68
CA LEU A 162 5.32 15.52 1.85
C LEU A 162 5.05 16.66 0.84
N ASP A 163 6.09 17.43 0.53
CA ASP A 163 6.04 18.37 -0.58
C ASP A 163 5.97 17.65 -1.93
N ILE A 164 5.69 18.40 -3.00
CA ILE A 164 5.44 17.85 -4.33
C ILE A 164 6.65 17.06 -4.86
N GLU A 165 7.86 17.55 -4.64
CA GLU A 165 9.07 16.90 -5.15
C GLU A 165 9.37 15.60 -4.41
N LEU A 166 9.26 15.59 -3.07
CA LEU A 166 9.43 14.37 -2.26
C LEU A 166 8.35 13.34 -2.57
N ARG A 167 7.09 13.77 -2.81
CA ARG A 167 5.99 12.89 -3.23
C ARG A 167 6.35 12.20 -4.53
N ARG A 168 6.80 12.97 -5.54
CA ARG A 168 7.20 12.42 -6.83
C ARG A 168 8.32 11.38 -6.69
N GLN A 169 9.36 11.68 -5.89
CA GLN A 169 10.47 10.76 -5.64
C GLN A 169 10.01 9.45 -5.00
N VAL A 170 9.08 9.49 -4.05
CA VAL A 170 8.53 8.27 -3.42
C VAL A 170 7.71 7.45 -4.42
N LEU A 171 6.89 8.12 -5.24
CA LEU A 171 6.10 7.46 -6.29
C LEU A 171 7.01 6.80 -7.33
N ASP A 172 8.02 7.52 -7.85
CA ASP A 172 8.97 7.00 -8.83
C ASP A 172 9.69 5.78 -8.27
N HIS A 173 10.20 5.87 -7.04
CA HIS A 173 10.88 4.76 -6.38
C HIS A 173 10.00 3.50 -6.31
N VAL A 174 8.71 3.64 -5.94
CA VAL A 174 7.81 2.46 -5.83
C VAL A 174 7.42 1.91 -7.21
N HIS A 175 7.27 2.76 -8.23
CA HIS A 175 7.08 2.30 -9.62
C HIS A 175 8.31 1.52 -10.12
N ASP A 176 9.53 1.97 -9.78
CA ASP A 176 10.77 1.25 -10.12
C ASP A 176 10.79 -0.14 -9.47
N LEU A 177 10.39 -0.26 -8.22
CA LEU A 177 10.28 -1.56 -7.54
C LEU A 177 9.29 -2.51 -8.25
N CYS A 178 8.17 -2.00 -8.78
CA CYS A 178 7.25 -2.81 -9.59
C CYS A 178 7.95 -3.34 -10.85
N ARG A 179 8.68 -2.48 -11.56
CA ARG A 179 9.34 -2.84 -12.84
C ARG A 179 10.52 -3.77 -12.64
N GLU A 180 11.38 -3.47 -11.64
CA GLU A 180 12.64 -4.19 -11.45
C GLU A 180 12.47 -5.51 -10.70
N ARG A 181 11.58 -5.55 -9.72
CA ARG A 181 11.42 -6.71 -8.82
C ARG A 181 10.14 -7.51 -9.06
N GLY A 182 9.28 -7.08 -9.98
CA GLY A 182 7.97 -7.70 -10.17
C GLY A 182 7.06 -7.57 -8.94
N LEU A 183 7.31 -6.55 -8.10
CA LEU A 183 6.55 -6.31 -6.88
C LEU A 183 5.14 -5.87 -7.22
N ALA A 184 4.13 -6.51 -6.61
CA ALA A 184 2.77 -6.00 -6.67
C ALA A 184 2.62 -4.88 -5.64
N VAL A 185 1.94 -3.77 -6.02
CA VAL A 185 1.73 -2.63 -5.13
C VAL A 185 0.25 -2.30 -5.04
N LEU A 186 -0.25 -2.11 -3.83
CA LEU A 186 -1.54 -1.46 -3.56
C LEU A 186 -1.27 -0.15 -2.81
N TRP A 187 -1.51 0.95 -3.51
CA TRP A 187 -1.26 2.31 -3.05
C TRP A 187 -2.58 3.00 -2.72
N ALA A 188 -2.92 3.13 -1.45
CA ALA A 188 -4.13 3.84 -1.05
C ALA A 188 -3.89 5.34 -0.95
N THR A 189 -4.73 6.11 -1.62
CA THR A 189 -4.65 7.57 -1.62
C THR A 189 -6.02 8.22 -1.86
N HIS A 190 -6.12 9.50 -1.52
CA HIS A 190 -7.20 10.38 -1.97
C HIS A 190 -6.74 11.40 -3.02
N LEU A 191 -5.46 11.36 -3.40
CA LEU A 191 -4.84 12.25 -4.37
C LEU A 191 -4.87 11.60 -5.76
N ILE A 192 -5.65 12.19 -6.66
CA ILE A 192 -5.88 11.65 -8.01
C ILE A 192 -4.61 11.71 -8.87
N ASP A 193 -3.78 12.72 -8.66
CA ASP A 193 -2.53 12.96 -9.36
C ASP A 193 -1.41 11.95 -9.04
N GLU A 194 -1.65 11.04 -8.10
CA GLU A 194 -0.73 9.94 -7.81
C GLU A 194 -0.93 8.72 -8.72
N ALA A 195 -2.06 8.63 -9.43
CA ALA A 195 -2.30 7.61 -10.44
C ALA A 195 -1.75 8.06 -11.80
N ARG A 196 -1.05 7.16 -12.49
CA ARG A 196 -0.44 7.41 -13.80
C ARG A 196 -1.10 6.55 -14.88
N ASP A 197 -0.93 6.93 -16.12
CA ASP A 197 -1.30 6.09 -17.25
C ASP A 197 -0.57 4.73 -17.16
N GLY A 198 -1.29 3.65 -17.41
CA GLY A 198 -0.79 2.28 -17.25
C GLY A 198 -0.93 1.69 -15.85
N ASP A 199 -1.25 2.50 -14.83
CA ASP A 199 -1.54 1.99 -13.50
C ASP A 199 -2.92 1.31 -13.44
N GLY A 200 -3.04 0.32 -12.56
CA GLY A 200 -4.35 -0.15 -12.14
C GLY A 200 -5.02 0.86 -11.21
N VAL A 201 -6.32 1.00 -11.29
CA VAL A 201 -7.09 1.80 -10.33
C VAL A 201 -8.28 1.02 -9.79
N VAL A 202 -8.55 1.19 -8.50
CA VAL A 202 -9.75 0.73 -7.80
C VAL A 202 -10.39 1.94 -7.16
N VAL A 203 -11.55 2.35 -7.64
CA VAL A 203 -12.30 3.48 -7.08
C VAL A 203 -13.19 2.97 -5.97
N LEU A 204 -12.85 3.34 -4.73
CA LEU A 204 -13.59 2.97 -3.52
C LEU A 204 -14.40 4.17 -3.02
N HIS A 205 -15.70 4.00 -2.85
CA HIS A 205 -16.59 5.02 -2.32
C HIS A 205 -17.60 4.41 -1.36
N ARG A 206 -17.75 4.96 -0.15
CA ARG A 206 -18.70 4.51 0.88
C ARG A 206 -18.70 2.98 1.09
N GLY A 207 -17.52 2.37 1.08
CA GLY A 207 -17.34 0.94 1.31
C GLY A 207 -17.61 0.05 0.09
N ARG A 208 -17.87 0.60 -1.09
CA ARG A 208 -18.14 -0.15 -2.33
C ARG A 208 -17.11 0.20 -3.41
N VAL A 209 -16.76 -0.77 -4.24
CA VAL A 209 -15.94 -0.55 -5.44
C VAL A 209 -16.88 -0.08 -6.56
N LEU A 210 -16.65 1.14 -7.06
CA LEU A 210 -17.43 1.72 -8.16
C LEU A 210 -16.84 1.40 -9.54
N ALA A 211 -15.50 1.29 -9.62
CA ALA A 211 -14.79 0.92 -10.84
C ALA A 211 -13.46 0.26 -10.50
N THR A 212 -12.99 -0.61 -11.39
CA THR A 212 -11.66 -1.21 -11.34
C THR A 212 -11.17 -1.48 -12.77
N GLY A 213 -9.88 -1.29 -13.00
CA GLY A 213 -9.25 -1.49 -14.31
C GLY A 213 -7.97 -0.67 -14.45
N LEU A 214 -7.47 -0.53 -15.68
CA LEU A 214 -6.43 0.47 -15.97
C LEU A 214 -7.04 1.88 -15.94
N VAL A 215 -6.23 2.87 -15.60
CA VAL A 215 -6.67 4.28 -15.54
C VAL A 215 -7.40 4.68 -16.83
N GLU A 216 -6.83 4.37 -18.00
CA GLU A 216 -7.39 4.70 -19.31
C GLU A 216 -8.72 3.98 -19.56
N ALA A 217 -8.84 2.71 -19.11
CA ALA A 217 -10.06 1.94 -19.27
C ALA A 217 -11.21 2.49 -18.42
N VAL A 218 -10.91 2.95 -17.20
CA VAL A 218 -11.90 3.60 -16.32
C VAL A 218 -12.32 4.95 -16.88
N CYS A 219 -11.41 5.75 -17.43
CA CYS A 219 -11.70 6.99 -18.13
C CYS A 219 -12.64 6.74 -19.34
N ALA A 220 -12.29 5.78 -20.18
CA ALA A 220 -13.08 5.42 -21.36
C ALA A 220 -14.51 4.93 -20.97
N ALA A 221 -14.62 4.05 -19.97
CA ALA A 221 -15.91 3.51 -19.52
C ALA A 221 -16.85 4.59 -18.93
N THR A 222 -16.27 5.66 -18.37
CA THR A 222 -17.03 6.79 -17.82
C THR A 222 -17.26 7.92 -18.84
N GLY A 223 -16.63 7.85 -20.02
CA GLY A 223 -16.61 8.92 -21.01
C GLY A 223 -15.88 10.19 -20.52
N ALA A 224 -14.95 10.04 -19.59
CA ALA A 224 -14.20 11.15 -18.99
C ALA A 224 -12.84 11.31 -19.68
N ALA A 225 -12.36 12.56 -19.77
CA ALA A 225 -11.04 12.85 -20.33
C ALA A 225 -9.91 12.58 -19.32
N THR A 226 -10.20 12.70 -18.03
CA THR A 226 -9.23 12.52 -16.94
C THR A 226 -9.77 11.58 -15.86
N LEU A 227 -8.86 10.99 -15.07
CA LEU A 227 -9.23 10.19 -13.91
C LEU A 227 -10.03 11.03 -12.87
N GLY A 228 -9.73 12.33 -12.76
CA GLY A 228 -10.46 13.25 -11.89
C GLY A 228 -11.95 13.37 -12.30
N ASP A 229 -12.20 13.57 -13.59
CA ASP A 229 -13.57 13.63 -14.12
C ASP A 229 -14.29 12.27 -13.98
N ALA A 230 -13.57 11.17 -14.24
CA ALA A 230 -14.10 9.82 -14.04
C ALA A 230 -14.51 9.59 -12.58
N PHE A 231 -13.65 9.96 -11.64
CA PHE A 231 -13.92 9.85 -10.20
C PHE A 231 -15.16 10.67 -9.79
N ALA A 232 -15.26 11.92 -10.23
CA ALA A 232 -16.40 12.78 -9.94
C ALA A 232 -17.71 12.15 -10.45
N ARG A 233 -17.76 11.72 -11.72
CA ARG A 233 -18.94 11.06 -12.31
C ARG A 233 -19.36 9.80 -11.59
N LEU A 234 -18.39 8.96 -11.18
CA LEU A 234 -18.66 7.72 -10.45
C LEU A 234 -19.24 8.00 -9.06
N THR A 235 -18.65 8.96 -8.33
CA THR A 235 -19.08 9.27 -6.96
C THR A 235 -20.41 10.00 -6.90
N GLU A 236 -20.76 10.84 -7.88
CA GLU A 236 -22.08 11.47 -8.00
C GLU A 236 -23.19 10.44 -8.24
N LYS A 237 -22.97 9.46 -9.12
CA LYS A 237 -23.92 8.37 -9.37
C LYS A 237 -24.09 7.48 -8.13
N GLY A 238 -23.01 7.09 -7.47
CA GLY A 238 -23.02 6.26 -6.26
C GLY A 238 -23.60 6.96 -5.02
N THR A 239 -23.96 8.25 -5.11
CA THR A 239 -24.63 9.00 -4.03
C THR A 239 -26.16 8.98 -4.20
N ARG A 240 -26.66 8.61 -5.38
CA ARG A 240 -28.11 8.61 -5.71
C ARG A 240 -28.76 7.23 -5.55
N GLU A 241 -27.99 6.18 -5.35
CA GLU A 241 -28.41 4.82 -5.01
C GLU A 241 -28.28 4.54 -3.51
#